data_e38cfaeef874f9692ef69bdda88533ab
#
_entry.id   e38cfaeef874f9692ef69bdda88533ab
#
_cell.length_a   1.000
_cell.length_b   1.000
_cell.length_c   1.000
_cell.angle_alpha   90.00
_cell.angle_beta   90.00
_cell.angle_gamma   90.00
#
_symmetry.space_group_name_H-M   'P 1'
#
loop_
_entity.id
_entity.type
_entity.pdbx_description
1 polymer ?
#
loop_
_entity_poly.entity_id
_entity_poly.type
_entity_poly.pdbx_seq_one_letter_code
_entity_poly.pdbx_strand_id
1 'polypeptide(L)'
;MGTNNDYRLKPSFGDSFGTGWRVMGDNFLRLFLVVLVVGILTGPTKMFHMNFSSSDFPHFPWIWHGHMGHEFFNLASLGLLAGFFILLALLYSFLVVPVIKYGSKMIFIQAVRKIKPDFEWLLKGFWENYLNIILANLLVVALVILGFIALIIPGIIIGCRLAFVSYLVMDKKLDPIEAVEQSWKLTRGHGWTIFFMGFVSIFIVIFGLILMIVGVFPATMWISSSFASLYQAVLNEKEKPAELIAAQA
;
A
#
# COMPACT_ATOMS: atom_id res chain seq x y z
N MET A 1 4.89 21.34 -32.26
CA MET A 1 4.74 22.24 -31.11
C MET A 1 4.58 21.36 -29.88
N GLY A 2 5.67 21.09 -29.18
CA GLY A 2 5.67 20.30 -27.95
C GLY A 2 5.23 21.20 -26.78
N THR A 3 4.09 20.95 -26.22
CA THR A 3 3.74 21.52 -24.92
C THR A 3 4.64 20.87 -23.88
N ASN A 4 5.72 21.57 -23.52
CA ASN A 4 6.56 21.26 -22.36
C ASN A 4 5.73 21.46 -21.08
N ASN A 5 4.80 20.58 -20.85
CA ASN A 5 4.05 20.49 -19.62
C ASN A 5 4.78 19.51 -18.67
N ASP A 6 6.05 19.80 -18.39
CA ASP A 6 6.77 19.06 -17.37
C ASP A 6 6.11 19.36 -16.03
N TYR A 7 5.65 18.27 -15.34
CA TYR A 7 5.17 18.42 -13.98
C TYR A 7 6.32 19.01 -13.14
N ARG A 8 6.09 20.18 -12.54
CA ARG A 8 7.04 20.75 -11.59
C ARG A 8 7.02 19.87 -10.34
N LEU A 9 7.89 18.87 -10.33
CA LEU A 9 8.05 17.94 -9.21
C LEU A 9 8.88 18.62 -8.13
N LYS A 10 8.20 19.29 -7.19
CA LYS A 10 8.81 19.79 -5.95
C LYS A 10 8.36 18.92 -4.79
N PRO A 11 9.26 18.56 -3.86
CA PRO A 11 8.91 17.74 -2.69
C PRO A 11 8.17 18.58 -1.64
N SER A 12 7.03 19.10 -2.01
CA SER A 12 6.15 19.92 -1.17
C SER A 12 4.76 19.29 -1.11
N PHE A 13 4.07 19.49 -0.01
CA PHE A 13 2.72 18.99 0.22
C PHE A 13 1.75 19.43 -0.89
N GLY A 14 1.66 20.74 -1.17
CA GLY A 14 0.73 21.29 -2.16
C GLY A 14 1.05 20.85 -3.59
N ASP A 15 2.34 20.88 -3.97
CA ASP A 15 2.77 20.49 -5.31
C ASP A 15 2.53 19.00 -5.56
N SER A 16 2.72 18.15 -4.55
CA SER A 16 2.47 16.69 -4.67
C SER A 16 1.00 16.37 -4.88
N PHE A 17 0.09 17.01 -4.14
CA PHE A 17 -1.35 16.84 -4.34
C PHE A 17 -1.85 17.46 -5.64
N GLY A 18 -1.34 18.64 -6.01
CA GLY A 18 -1.67 19.29 -7.28
C GLY A 18 -1.21 18.48 -8.49
N THR A 19 0.01 17.95 -8.44
CA THR A 19 0.53 17.05 -9.49
C THR A 19 -0.24 15.73 -9.51
N GLY A 20 -0.50 15.14 -8.35
CA GLY A 20 -1.30 13.92 -8.23
C GLY A 20 -2.69 14.06 -8.86
N TRP A 21 -3.35 15.21 -8.69
CA TRP A 21 -4.64 15.50 -9.33
C TRP A 21 -4.55 15.53 -10.86
N ARG A 22 -3.51 16.20 -11.40
CA ARG A 22 -3.30 16.27 -12.86
C ARG A 22 -2.98 14.89 -13.42
N VAL A 23 -2.06 14.14 -12.79
CA VAL A 23 -1.71 12.77 -13.21
C VAL A 23 -2.93 11.86 -13.22
N MET A 24 -3.79 11.98 -12.20
CA MET A 24 -5.05 11.25 -12.12
C MET A 24 -5.97 11.62 -13.29
N GLY A 25 -6.12 12.93 -13.59
CA GLY A 25 -6.95 13.40 -14.71
C GLY A 25 -6.46 12.93 -16.06
N ASP A 26 -5.14 13.08 -16.32
CA ASP A 26 -4.51 12.69 -17.60
C ASP A 26 -4.58 11.18 -17.88
N ASN A 27 -4.61 10.35 -16.84
CA ASN A 27 -4.60 8.89 -16.95
C ASN A 27 -5.83 8.24 -16.29
N PHE A 28 -6.94 8.97 -16.17
CA PHE A 28 -8.10 8.59 -15.37
C PHE A 28 -8.55 7.14 -15.59
N LEU A 29 -8.85 6.77 -16.83
CA LEU A 29 -9.41 5.45 -17.13
C LEU A 29 -8.45 4.31 -16.74
N ARG A 30 -7.16 4.47 -17.02
CA ARG A 30 -6.16 3.42 -16.71
C ARG A 30 -5.94 3.29 -15.22
N LEU A 31 -5.75 4.40 -14.51
CA LEU A 31 -5.56 4.39 -13.07
C LEU A 31 -6.82 3.94 -12.33
N PHE A 32 -8.01 4.27 -12.86
CA PHE A 32 -9.28 3.76 -12.35
C PHE A 32 -9.35 2.23 -12.44
N LEU A 33 -9.02 1.67 -13.59
CA LEU A 33 -8.97 0.21 -13.76
C LEU A 33 -7.95 -0.45 -12.82
N VAL A 34 -6.77 0.15 -12.62
CA VAL A 34 -5.79 -0.35 -11.66
C VAL A 34 -6.36 -0.39 -10.24
N VAL A 35 -6.96 0.72 -9.78
CA VAL A 35 -7.53 0.80 -8.43
C VAL A 35 -8.71 -0.16 -8.27
N LEU A 36 -9.54 -0.31 -9.30
CA LEU A 36 -10.64 -1.26 -9.32
C LEU A 36 -10.15 -2.70 -9.21
N VAL A 37 -9.18 -3.09 -10.02
CA VAL A 37 -8.58 -4.45 -9.99
C VAL A 37 -7.92 -4.69 -8.63
N VAL A 38 -7.11 -3.76 -8.14
CA VAL A 38 -6.50 -3.86 -6.81
C VAL A 38 -7.56 -3.96 -5.72
N GLY A 39 -8.63 -3.16 -5.81
CA GLY A 39 -9.75 -3.19 -4.86
C GLY A 39 -10.47 -4.54 -4.84
N ILE A 40 -10.76 -5.13 -6.01
CA ILE A 40 -11.37 -6.46 -6.12
C ILE A 40 -10.45 -7.53 -5.54
N LEU A 41 -9.16 -7.51 -5.90
CA LEU A 41 -8.20 -8.52 -5.46
C LEU A 41 -7.88 -8.41 -3.95
N THR A 42 -7.89 -7.20 -3.38
CA THR A 42 -7.61 -6.99 -1.95
C THR A 42 -8.87 -6.89 -1.09
N GLY A 43 -10.04 -6.73 -1.70
CA GLY A 43 -11.34 -6.57 -1.01
C GLY A 43 -11.70 -7.72 -0.07
N PRO A 44 -11.62 -8.99 -0.50
CA PRO A 44 -12.00 -10.13 0.33
C PRO A 44 -11.24 -10.19 1.67
N THR A 45 -9.98 -9.79 1.69
CA THR A 45 -9.17 -9.81 2.93
C THR A 45 -9.64 -8.79 3.97
N LYS A 46 -10.24 -7.68 3.54
CA LYS A 46 -10.80 -6.65 4.44
C LYS A 46 -12.13 -7.09 5.05
N MET A 47 -12.94 -7.86 4.33
CA MET A 47 -14.22 -8.37 4.84
C MET A 47 -13.99 -9.40 5.95
N PHE A 48 -12.96 -10.24 5.86
CA PHE A 48 -12.63 -11.21 6.90
C PHE A 48 -12.16 -10.56 8.22
N HIS A 49 -11.59 -9.35 8.19
CA HIS A 49 -11.18 -8.63 9.40
C HIS A 49 -12.32 -7.88 10.10
N MET A 50 -13.48 -7.67 9.46
CA MET A 50 -14.56 -6.86 10.04
C MET A 50 -15.61 -7.65 10.83
N ASN A 51 -15.64 -8.99 10.76
CA ASN A 51 -16.71 -9.80 11.35
C ASN A 51 -16.28 -10.78 12.44
N PHE A 52 -15.15 -10.55 13.11
CA PHE A 52 -14.82 -11.31 14.31
C PHE A 52 -15.22 -10.51 15.57
N SER A 53 -16.51 -10.27 15.74
CA SER A 53 -17.04 -9.78 17.00
C SER A 53 -17.21 -10.98 17.95
N SER A 54 -16.69 -10.86 19.14
CA SER A 54 -16.81 -11.86 20.22
C SER A 54 -18.25 -12.16 20.65
N SER A 55 -19.24 -11.48 20.05
CA SER A 55 -20.67 -11.70 20.29
C SER A 55 -21.25 -12.86 19.49
N ASP A 56 -20.55 -13.37 18.48
CA ASP A 56 -21.03 -14.45 17.61
C ASP A 56 -20.55 -15.85 18.06
N PHE A 57 -19.87 -15.95 19.18
CA PHE A 57 -19.68 -17.25 19.81
C PHE A 57 -21.03 -17.66 20.44
N PRO A 58 -21.66 -18.74 19.98
CA PRO A 58 -22.86 -19.23 20.60
C PRO A 58 -22.56 -19.49 22.07
N HIS A 59 -23.30 -18.83 22.97
CA HIS A 59 -23.28 -19.15 24.38
C HIS A 59 -23.56 -20.63 24.51
N PHE A 60 -22.56 -21.40 24.95
CA PHE A 60 -22.74 -22.82 25.24
C PHE A 60 -23.76 -22.97 26.36
N PRO A 61 -24.99 -23.45 26.09
CA PRO A 61 -25.85 -23.88 27.17
C PRO A 61 -25.26 -25.20 27.68
N TRP A 62 -24.93 -25.26 28.92
CA TRP A 62 -24.57 -26.48 29.65
C TRP A 62 -25.81 -27.40 29.69
N ILE A 63 -26.09 -28.13 28.63
CA ILE A 63 -27.12 -29.14 28.60
C ILE A 63 -26.42 -30.49 28.46
N TRP A 64 -26.19 -31.08 29.57
CA TRP A 64 -25.93 -32.52 29.73
C TRP A 64 -27.21 -33.29 29.38
N HIS A 65 -27.43 -33.66 28.15
CA HIS A 65 -28.32 -34.78 27.77
C HIS A 65 -27.86 -35.42 26.46
N GLY A 66 -27.43 -36.54 26.50
CA GLY A 66 -27.15 -37.75 25.77
C GLY A 66 -27.47 -37.86 24.26
N HIS A 67 -27.12 -36.91 23.40
CA HIS A 67 -27.05 -37.10 21.93
C HIS A 67 -25.84 -36.41 21.32
N MET A 68 -24.67 -36.60 21.93
CA MET A 68 -23.45 -35.82 21.66
C MET A 68 -22.63 -36.27 20.42
N GLY A 69 -23.06 -37.29 19.65
CA GLY A 69 -22.24 -37.80 18.56
C GLY A 69 -22.25 -37.00 17.29
N HIS A 70 -23.40 -36.63 16.79
CA HIS A 70 -23.55 -36.00 15.44
C HIS A 70 -23.43 -34.49 15.46
N GLU A 71 -23.90 -33.84 16.49
CA GLU A 71 -23.85 -32.36 16.62
C GLU A 71 -22.42 -31.89 16.85
N PHE A 72 -21.66 -32.59 17.70
CA PHE A 72 -20.25 -32.28 17.97
C PHE A 72 -19.36 -32.51 16.72
N PHE A 73 -19.64 -33.54 15.92
CA PHE A 73 -18.94 -33.80 14.67
C PHE A 73 -19.23 -32.71 13.61
N ASN A 74 -20.48 -32.23 13.54
CA ASN A 74 -20.84 -31.14 12.64
C ASN A 74 -20.23 -29.79 13.07
N LEU A 75 -20.21 -29.49 14.36
CA LEU A 75 -19.60 -28.29 14.88
C LEU A 75 -18.05 -28.30 14.71
N ALA A 76 -17.40 -29.43 14.98
CA ALA A 76 -15.99 -29.62 14.79
C ALA A 76 -15.58 -29.53 13.31
N SER A 77 -16.37 -30.13 12.40
CA SER A 77 -16.09 -30.05 10.96
C SER A 77 -16.30 -28.64 10.39
N LEU A 78 -17.31 -27.92 10.85
CA LEU A 78 -17.53 -26.50 10.48
C LEU A 78 -16.38 -25.63 11.03
N GLY A 79 -15.90 -25.89 12.25
CA GLY A 79 -14.76 -25.20 12.85
C GLY A 79 -13.44 -25.44 12.07
N LEU A 80 -13.21 -26.69 11.66
CA LEU A 80 -12.03 -27.04 10.85
C LEU A 80 -12.08 -26.40 9.45
N LEU A 81 -13.26 -26.40 8.79
CA LEU A 81 -13.46 -25.75 7.52
C LEU A 81 -13.25 -24.23 7.65
N ALA A 82 -13.84 -23.60 8.65
CA ALA A 82 -13.65 -22.18 8.91
C ALA A 82 -12.16 -21.86 9.19
N GLY A 83 -11.48 -22.67 9.99
CA GLY A 83 -10.04 -22.53 10.25
C GLY A 83 -9.19 -22.67 8.99
N PHE A 84 -9.54 -23.60 8.11
CA PHE A 84 -8.88 -23.77 6.83
C PHE A 84 -9.06 -22.54 5.92
N PHE A 85 -10.27 -22.00 5.80
CA PHE A 85 -10.52 -20.78 5.02
C PHE A 85 -9.85 -19.55 5.62
N ILE A 86 -9.79 -19.44 6.95
CA ILE A 86 -9.05 -18.37 7.63
C ILE A 86 -7.55 -18.49 7.31
N LEU A 87 -6.98 -19.69 7.37
CA LEU A 87 -5.59 -19.93 7.03
C LEU A 87 -5.30 -19.55 5.57
N LEU A 88 -6.15 -19.95 4.63
CA LEU A 88 -6.03 -19.56 3.22
C LEU A 88 -6.11 -18.04 3.04
N ALA A 89 -7.04 -17.38 3.73
CA ALA A 89 -7.17 -15.93 3.67
C ALA A 89 -5.94 -15.21 4.25
N LEU A 90 -5.35 -15.73 5.33
CA LEU A 90 -4.10 -15.22 5.88
C LEU A 90 -2.93 -15.41 4.91
N LEU A 91 -2.78 -16.59 4.34
CA LEU A 91 -1.74 -16.87 3.33
C LEU A 91 -1.91 -15.95 2.12
N TYR A 92 -3.13 -15.80 1.61
CA TYR A 92 -3.42 -14.88 0.51
C TYR A 92 -3.07 -13.44 0.86
N SER A 93 -3.47 -12.98 2.04
CA SER A 93 -3.19 -11.63 2.53
C SER A 93 -1.70 -11.34 2.67
N PHE A 94 -0.91 -12.36 3.04
CA PHE A 94 0.53 -12.22 3.29
C PHE A 94 1.39 -12.40 2.04
N LEU A 95 0.98 -13.31 1.13
CA LEU A 95 1.77 -13.71 -0.02
C LEU A 95 1.36 -13.01 -1.32
N VAL A 96 0.06 -12.74 -1.51
CA VAL A 96 -0.46 -12.21 -2.78
C VAL A 96 -0.70 -10.70 -2.70
N VAL A 97 -1.37 -10.24 -1.66
CA VAL A 97 -1.77 -8.83 -1.54
C VAL A 97 -0.59 -7.85 -1.60
N PRO A 98 0.57 -8.09 -0.93
CA PRO A 98 1.71 -7.18 -1.03
C PRO A 98 2.22 -7.03 -2.45
N VAL A 99 2.31 -8.13 -3.21
CA VAL A 99 2.82 -8.11 -4.58
C VAL A 99 1.97 -7.21 -5.47
N ILE A 100 0.65 -7.36 -5.39
CA ILE A 100 -0.31 -6.53 -6.15
C ILE A 100 -0.19 -5.05 -5.75
N LYS A 101 -0.08 -4.76 -4.45
CA LYS A 101 0.07 -3.39 -3.94
C LYS A 101 1.38 -2.75 -4.39
N TYR A 102 2.48 -3.49 -4.38
CA TYR A 102 3.78 -3.01 -4.84
C TYR A 102 3.76 -2.78 -6.35
N GLY A 103 3.21 -3.73 -7.12
CA GLY A 103 3.03 -3.57 -8.57
C GLY A 103 2.18 -2.35 -8.93
N SER A 104 1.08 -2.11 -8.21
CA SER A 104 0.25 -0.93 -8.45
C SER A 104 1.02 0.38 -8.25
N LYS A 105 1.92 0.48 -7.26
CA LYS A 105 2.72 1.68 -7.04
C LYS A 105 3.63 2.00 -8.22
N MET A 106 4.19 0.99 -8.88
CA MET A 106 4.99 1.19 -10.09
C MET A 106 4.17 1.80 -11.23
N ILE A 107 2.91 1.39 -11.38
CA ILE A 107 2.00 1.95 -12.39
C ILE A 107 1.75 3.44 -12.13
N PHE A 108 1.58 3.85 -10.87
CA PHE A 108 1.45 5.27 -10.51
C PHE A 108 2.75 6.05 -10.75
N ILE A 109 3.94 5.45 -10.52
CA ILE A 109 5.22 6.08 -10.89
C ILE A 109 5.31 6.29 -12.40
N GLN A 110 4.92 5.29 -13.20
CA GLN A 110 4.90 5.44 -14.67
C GLN A 110 4.02 6.59 -15.12
N ALA A 111 2.82 6.72 -14.53
CA ALA A 111 1.93 7.83 -14.82
C ALA A 111 2.56 9.20 -14.48
N VAL A 112 3.25 9.32 -13.34
CA VAL A 112 3.98 10.53 -12.94
C VAL A 112 5.13 10.84 -13.91
N ARG A 113 5.83 9.81 -14.39
CA ARG A 113 6.91 9.92 -15.38
C ARG A 113 6.41 10.14 -16.81
N LYS A 114 5.09 10.27 -17.02
CA LYS A 114 4.43 10.36 -18.34
C LYS A 114 4.67 9.15 -19.25
N ILE A 115 5.01 8.03 -18.66
CA ILE A 115 5.07 6.74 -19.33
C ILE A 115 3.67 6.14 -19.31
N LYS A 116 3.24 5.49 -20.39
CA LYS A 116 1.93 4.84 -20.42
C LYS A 116 1.83 3.80 -19.29
N PRO A 117 0.85 3.94 -18.36
CA PRO A 117 0.64 2.95 -17.31
C PRO A 117 0.39 1.57 -17.88
N ASP A 118 1.21 0.60 -17.50
CA ASP A 118 1.15 -0.77 -17.99
C ASP A 118 0.68 -1.70 -16.87
N PHE A 119 -0.39 -2.47 -17.16
CA PHE A 119 -1.01 -3.40 -16.21
C PHE A 119 -0.13 -4.63 -15.91
N GLU A 120 0.83 -4.95 -16.76
CA GLU A 120 1.75 -6.06 -16.51
C GLU A 120 2.48 -5.92 -15.18
N TRP A 121 2.74 -4.70 -14.72
CA TRP A 121 3.39 -4.43 -13.44
C TRP A 121 2.62 -4.94 -12.23
N LEU A 122 1.29 -5.15 -12.33
CA LEU A 122 0.53 -5.78 -11.25
C LEU A 122 0.96 -7.22 -11.00
N LEU A 123 1.34 -7.93 -12.08
CA LEU A 123 1.71 -9.34 -12.03
C LEU A 123 3.24 -9.54 -12.09
N LYS A 124 3.97 -8.58 -12.64
CA LYS A 124 5.41 -8.68 -12.84
C LYS A 124 6.19 -8.91 -11.55
N GLY A 125 5.69 -8.38 -10.43
CA GLY A 125 6.24 -8.63 -9.11
C GLY A 125 6.26 -10.10 -8.70
N PHE A 126 5.36 -10.95 -9.25
CA PHE A 126 5.35 -12.38 -8.97
C PHE A 126 6.50 -13.15 -9.62
N TRP A 127 7.02 -12.66 -10.75
CA TRP A 127 8.04 -13.33 -11.51
C TRP A 127 9.44 -12.78 -11.26
N GLU A 128 9.58 -11.47 -11.13
CA GLU A 128 10.90 -10.84 -11.08
C GLU A 128 11.43 -10.64 -9.64
N ASN A 129 10.58 -10.19 -8.70
CA ASN A 129 11.04 -9.73 -7.38
C ASN A 129 10.16 -10.23 -6.24
N TYR A 130 9.53 -11.40 -6.38
CA TYR A 130 8.56 -11.90 -5.42
C TYR A 130 9.09 -11.94 -3.98
N LEU A 131 10.24 -12.58 -3.78
CA LEU A 131 10.85 -12.75 -2.45
C LEU A 131 11.22 -11.39 -1.85
N ASN A 132 11.80 -10.50 -2.64
CA ASN A 132 12.18 -9.16 -2.17
C ASN A 132 10.95 -8.35 -1.75
N ILE A 133 9.83 -8.44 -2.47
CA ILE A 133 8.58 -7.79 -2.12
C ILE A 133 8.04 -8.32 -0.79
N ILE A 134 7.97 -9.64 -0.64
CA ILE A 134 7.44 -10.26 0.59
C ILE A 134 8.33 -9.93 1.79
N LEU A 135 9.65 -10.08 1.65
CA LEU A 135 10.60 -9.79 2.72
C LEU A 135 10.61 -8.30 3.08
N ALA A 136 10.56 -7.41 2.09
CA ALA A 136 10.47 -5.97 2.34
C ALA A 136 9.17 -5.60 3.06
N ASN A 137 8.04 -6.18 2.63
CA ASN A 137 6.76 -5.96 3.30
C ASN A 137 6.77 -6.46 4.74
N LEU A 138 7.31 -7.66 4.97
CA LEU A 138 7.48 -8.24 6.31
C LEU A 138 8.35 -7.36 7.20
N LEU A 139 9.50 -6.91 6.67
CA LEU A 139 10.44 -6.04 7.39
C LEU A 139 9.80 -4.70 7.75
N VAL A 140 9.09 -4.05 6.81
CA VAL A 140 8.37 -2.80 7.07
C VAL A 140 7.30 -3.00 8.15
N VAL A 141 6.48 -4.05 8.05
CA VAL A 141 5.44 -4.34 9.05
C VAL A 141 6.06 -4.60 10.41
N ALA A 142 7.14 -5.40 10.49
CA ALA A 142 7.82 -5.69 11.75
C ALA A 142 8.40 -4.42 12.41
N LEU A 143 9.08 -3.57 11.63
CA LEU A 143 9.64 -2.31 12.13
C LEU A 143 8.57 -1.34 12.62
N VAL A 144 7.46 -1.22 11.88
CA VAL A 144 6.34 -0.35 12.27
C VAL A 144 5.67 -0.88 13.54
N ILE A 145 5.40 -2.18 13.63
CA ILE A 145 4.84 -2.80 14.85
C ILE A 145 5.77 -2.57 16.04
N LEU A 146 7.07 -2.80 15.87
CA LEU A 146 8.06 -2.55 16.91
C LEU A 146 8.04 -1.08 17.38
N GLY A 147 7.91 -0.15 16.44
CA GLY A 147 7.77 1.27 16.73
C GLY A 147 6.51 1.59 17.55
N PHE A 148 5.38 0.96 17.23
CA PHE A 148 4.13 1.14 17.99
C PHE A 148 4.16 0.48 19.36
N ILE A 149 4.84 -0.65 19.51
CA ILE A 149 5.07 -1.29 20.83
C ILE A 149 5.92 -0.38 21.72
N ALA A 150 6.93 0.29 21.14
CA ALA A 150 7.74 1.23 21.90
C ALA A 150 6.92 2.44 22.35
N LEU A 151 6.25 3.13 21.42
CA LEU A 151 5.32 4.24 21.66
C LEU A 151 4.61 4.61 20.36
N ILE A 152 3.46 5.26 20.42
CA ILE A 152 2.69 5.68 19.23
C ILE A 152 3.49 6.65 18.36
N ILE A 153 4.17 7.62 18.95
CA ILE A 153 4.94 8.64 18.21
C ILE A 153 6.09 8.02 17.39
N PRO A 154 6.99 7.19 17.96
CA PRO A 154 8.02 6.51 17.18
C PRO A 154 7.44 5.61 16.08
N GLY A 155 6.30 4.94 16.34
CA GLY A 155 5.64 4.13 15.31
C GLY A 155 5.23 4.95 14.08
N ILE A 156 4.65 6.13 14.29
CA ILE A 156 4.30 7.06 13.22
C ILE A 156 5.55 7.55 12.48
N ILE A 157 6.61 7.92 13.21
CA ILE A 157 7.87 8.38 12.61
C ILE A 157 8.49 7.28 11.72
N ILE A 158 8.57 6.05 12.22
CA ILE A 158 9.08 4.90 11.45
C ILE A 158 8.20 4.66 10.23
N GLY A 159 6.88 4.69 10.35
CA GLY A 159 5.95 4.56 9.23
C GLY A 159 6.20 5.62 8.14
N CYS A 160 6.41 6.88 8.51
CA CYS A 160 6.76 7.94 7.58
C CYS A 160 8.14 7.71 6.91
N ARG A 161 9.12 7.20 7.68
CA ARG A 161 10.46 6.89 7.16
C ARG A 161 10.47 5.74 6.16
N LEU A 162 9.58 4.77 6.34
CA LEU A 162 9.47 3.58 5.50
C LEU A 162 8.47 3.75 4.35
N ALA A 163 7.87 4.93 4.18
CA ALA A 163 6.84 5.19 3.17
C ALA A 163 7.29 4.88 1.73
N PHE A 164 8.57 5.02 1.43
CA PHE A 164 9.11 4.84 0.08
C PHE A 164 9.71 3.46 -0.18
N VAL A 165 9.77 2.55 0.80
CA VAL A 165 10.34 1.20 0.64
C VAL A 165 9.70 0.47 -0.53
N SER A 166 8.38 0.47 -0.60
CA SER A 166 7.63 -0.22 -1.66
C SER A 166 7.85 0.36 -3.06
N TYR A 167 8.14 1.66 -3.16
CA TYR A 167 8.52 2.29 -4.42
C TYR A 167 9.93 1.87 -4.83
N LEU A 168 10.88 1.87 -3.90
CA LEU A 168 12.29 1.53 -4.14
C LEU A 168 12.48 0.08 -4.56
N VAL A 169 11.77 -0.86 -3.93
CA VAL A 169 11.81 -2.28 -4.31
C VAL A 169 11.34 -2.49 -5.74
N MET A 170 10.28 -1.78 -6.17
CA MET A 170 9.72 -1.94 -7.51
C MET A 170 10.46 -1.14 -8.58
N ASP A 171 10.87 0.09 -8.25
CA ASP A 171 11.48 1.03 -9.20
C ASP A 171 12.98 0.77 -9.38
N LYS A 172 13.69 0.53 -8.29
CA LYS A 172 15.15 0.34 -8.28
C LYS A 172 15.56 -1.12 -8.12
N LYS A 173 14.61 -2.04 -7.93
CA LYS A 173 14.82 -3.48 -7.68
C LYS A 173 15.80 -3.75 -6.51
N LEU A 174 15.76 -2.90 -5.48
CA LEU A 174 16.63 -3.02 -4.33
C LEU A 174 16.24 -4.19 -3.44
N ASP A 175 17.23 -4.75 -2.74
CA ASP A 175 17.00 -5.72 -1.69
C ASP A 175 16.24 -5.11 -0.51
N PRO A 176 15.51 -5.91 0.29
CA PRO A 176 14.66 -5.41 1.37
C PRO A 176 15.38 -4.49 2.36
N ILE A 177 16.59 -4.84 2.77
CA ILE A 177 17.38 -4.06 3.74
C ILE A 177 17.85 -2.76 3.10
N GLU A 178 18.35 -2.84 1.89
CA GLU A 178 18.83 -1.68 1.13
C GLU A 178 17.69 -0.71 0.84
N ALA A 179 16.50 -1.23 0.49
CA ALA A 179 15.30 -0.42 0.28
C ALA A 179 14.86 0.32 1.56
N VAL A 180 14.97 -0.30 2.73
CA VAL A 180 14.70 0.33 4.03
C VAL A 180 15.71 1.45 4.30
N GLU A 181 17.02 1.19 4.14
CA GLU A 181 18.06 2.21 4.32
C GLU A 181 17.87 3.39 3.36
N GLN A 182 17.64 3.10 2.09
CA GLN A 182 17.45 4.11 1.06
C GLN A 182 16.19 4.94 1.34
N SER A 183 15.09 4.30 1.75
CA SER A 183 13.87 5.00 2.16
C SER A 183 14.14 5.94 3.33
N TRP A 184 14.90 5.48 4.32
CA TRP A 184 15.27 6.30 5.48
C TRP A 184 16.11 7.52 5.08
N LYS A 185 17.04 7.35 4.14
CA LYS A 185 17.87 8.44 3.58
C LYS A 185 17.02 9.43 2.76
N LEU A 186 16.13 8.92 1.89
CA LEU A 186 15.27 9.75 1.04
C LEU A 186 14.25 10.57 1.85
N THR A 187 13.64 9.98 2.87
CA THR A 187 12.65 10.67 3.70
C THR A 187 13.23 11.66 4.69
N ARG A 188 14.59 11.70 4.85
CA ARG A 188 15.24 12.67 5.73
C ARG A 188 15.05 14.08 5.19
N GLY A 189 14.44 14.95 6.00
CA GLY A 189 14.04 16.31 5.63
C GLY A 189 12.57 16.43 5.18
N HIS A 190 11.94 15.33 4.72
CA HIS A 190 10.56 15.33 4.20
C HIS A 190 9.56 14.59 5.11
N GLY A 191 9.94 14.21 6.32
CA GLY A 191 9.10 13.45 7.24
C GLY A 191 7.77 14.14 7.56
N TRP A 192 7.77 15.46 7.78
CA TRP A 192 6.57 16.25 7.99
C TRP A 192 5.65 16.29 6.76
N THR A 193 6.22 16.42 5.57
CA THR A 193 5.45 16.39 4.31
C THR A 193 4.73 15.05 4.15
N ILE A 194 5.43 13.93 4.40
CA ILE A 194 4.88 12.58 4.33
C ILE A 194 3.78 12.40 5.39
N PHE A 195 4.03 12.86 6.61
CA PHE A 195 3.06 12.78 7.70
C PHE A 195 1.77 13.53 7.36
N PHE A 196 1.87 14.80 6.94
CA PHE A 196 0.70 15.60 6.57
C PHE A 196 -0.01 15.03 5.36
N MET A 197 0.70 14.49 4.37
CA MET A 197 0.07 13.80 3.24
C MET A 197 -0.72 12.58 3.71
N GLY A 198 -0.15 11.76 4.60
CA GLY A 198 -0.84 10.62 5.19
C GLY A 198 -2.08 11.05 5.99
N PHE A 199 -1.95 12.10 6.80
CA PHE A 199 -3.04 12.64 7.61
C PHE A 199 -4.20 13.15 6.75
N VAL A 200 -3.91 13.98 5.75
CA VAL A 200 -4.93 14.51 4.84
C VAL A 200 -5.56 13.39 3.99
N SER A 201 -4.79 12.37 3.63
CA SER A 201 -5.32 11.21 2.90
C SER A 201 -6.45 10.50 3.65
N ILE A 202 -6.43 10.49 4.98
CA ILE A 202 -7.51 9.92 5.79
C ILE A 202 -8.81 10.69 5.54
N PHE A 203 -8.77 12.02 5.54
CA PHE A 203 -9.95 12.85 5.29
C PHE A 203 -10.45 12.69 3.84
N ILE A 204 -9.54 12.58 2.86
CA ILE A 204 -9.91 12.35 1.47
C ILE A 204 -10.65 11.01 1.32
N VAL A 205 -10.20 9.96 2.00
CA VAL A 205 -10.88 8.65 1.98
C VAL A 205 -12.25 8.72 2.67
N ILE A 206 -12.34 9.39 3.83
CA ILE A 206 -13.60 9.58 4.55
C ILE A 206 -14.60 10.33 3.68
N PHE A 207 -14.15 11.42 3.03
CA PHE A 207 -14.99 12.18 2.10
C PHE A 207 -15.42 11.33 0.89
N GLY A 208 -14.50 10.50 0.35
CA GLY A 208 -14.82 9.53 -0.70
C GLY A 208 -15.89 8.51 -0.27
N LEU A 209 -15.87 8.06 0.99
CA LEU A 209 -16.89 7.17 1.55
C LEU A 209 -18.26 7.85 1.67
N ILE A 210 -18.30 9.13 2.05
CA ILE A 210 -19.54 9.94 2.14
C ILE A 210 -20.20 10.09 0.76
N LEU A 211 -19.40 10.20 -0.30
CA LEU A 211 -19.88 10.25 -1.71
C LEU A 211 -20.33 8.89 -2.26
N MET A 212 -20.79 8.00 -1.41
CA MET A 212 -21.08 6.58 -1.72
C MET A 212 -19.76 5.84 -2.12
N ILE A 213 -19.77 4.51 -2.06
CA ILE A 213 -18.60 3.62 -2.31
C ILE A 213 -17.82 3.99 -3.59
N VAL A 214 -18.48 4.58 -4.58
CA VAL A 214 -17.88 5.03 -5.86
C VAL A 214 -16.83 6.12 -5.65
N GLY A 215 -17.01 7.01 -4.65
CA GLY A 215 -16.06 8.10 -4.37
C GLY A 215 -14.71 7.64 -3.80
N VAL A 216 -14.64 6.42 -3.27
CA VAL A 216 -13.39 5.84 -2.74
C VAL A 216 -12.37 5.58 -3.86
N PHE A 217 -12.84 5.21 -5.06
CA PHE A 217 -11.93 4.95 -6.19
C PHE A 217 -11.14 6.19 -6.62
N PRO A 218 -11.77 7.33 -6.97
CA PRO A 218 -11.01 8.54 -7.28
C PRO A 218 -10.21 9.07 -6.10
N ALA A 219 -10.68 8.91 -4.85
CA ALA A 219 -9.92 9.29 -3.66
C ALA A 219 -8.60 8.50 -3.56
N THR A 220 -8.64 7.19 -3.72
CA THR A 220 -7.44 6.33 -3.69
C THR A 220 -6.52 6.57 -4.88
N MET A 221 -7.06 6.84 -6.06
CA MET A 221 -6.27 7.23 -7.24
C MET A 221 -5.50 8.52 -6.98
N TRP A 222 -6.17 9.55 -6.48
CA TRP A 222 -5.55 10.84 -6.17
C TRP A 222 -4.44 10.71 -5.12
N ILE A 223 -4.70 10.02 -4.01
CA ILE A 223 -3.72 9.77 -2.96
C ILE A 223 -2.50 9.01 -3.53
N SER A 224 -2.72 7.92 -4.26
CA SER A 224 -1.64 7.11 -4.82
C SER A 224 -0.79 7.89 -5.82
N SER A 225 -1.41 8.70 -6.69
CA SER A 225 -0.72 9.59 -7.62
C SER A 225 0.08 10.67 -6.88
N SER A 226 -0.46 11.21 -5.77
CA SER A 226 0.23 12.23 -4.97
C SER A 226 1.46 11.67 -4.25
N PHE A 227 1.37 10.47 -3.67
CA PHE A 227 2.53 9.81 -3.06
C PHE A 227 3.58 9.40 -4.09
N ALA A 228 3.19 8.92 -5.28
CA ALA A 228 4.11 8.64 -6.38
C ALA A 228 4.81 9.92 -6.87
N SER A 229 4.08 11.04 -6.94
CA SER A 229 4.63 12.35 -7.28
C SER A 229 5.65 12.82 -6.24
N LEU A 230 5.34 12.69 -4.93
CA LEU A 230 6.28 13.02 -3.87
C LEU A 230 7.54 12.17 -3.93
N TYR A 231 7.39 10.85 -4.10
CA TYR A 231 8.53 9.94 -4.26
C TYR A 231 9.44 10.39 -5.39
N GLN A 232 8.89 10.64 -6.57
CA GLN A 232 9.66 11.09 -7.74
C GLN A 232 10.31 12.46 -7.51
N ALA A 233 9.62 13.39 -6.84
CA ALA A 233 10.16 14.70 -6.51
C ALA A 233 11.38 14.62 -5.58
N VAL A 234 11.27 13.81 -4.51
CA VAL A 234 12.37 13.60 -3.55
C VAL A 234 13.53 12.86 -4.18
N LEU A 235 13.25 11.89 -5.06
CA LEU A 235 14.27 11.15 -5.79
C LEU A 235 15.08 12.11 -6.69
N ASN A 236 14.38 12.93 -7.49
CA ASN A 236 15.00 13.92 -8.36
C ASN A 236 15.82 14.96 -7.58
N GLU A 237 15.36 15.38 -6.39
CA GLU A 237 16.10 16.34 -5.56
C GLU A 237 17.42 15.77 -5.06
N LYS A 238 17.46 14.48 -4.70
CA LYS A 238 18.64 13.86 -4.08
C LYS A 238 19.60 13.23 -5.09
N GLU A 239 19.13 12.80 -6.25
CA GLU A 239 19.98 12.21 -7.29
C GLU A 239 20.66 13.25 -8.18
N LYS A 240 20.01 14.36 -8.52
CA LYS A 240 20.62 15.43 -9.33
C LYS A 240 21.93 15.99 -8.79
N PRO A 241 22.09 16.28 -7.49
CA PRO A 241 23.39 16.73 -6.97
C PRO A 241 24.49 15.68 -7.06
N ALA A 242 24.13 14.39 -6.89
CA ALA A 242 25.09 13.30 -6.98
C ALA A 242 25.61 13.08 -8.41
N GLU A 243 24.74 13.19 -9.40
CA GLU A 243 25.12 13.11 -10.82
C GLU A 243 26.00 14.30 -11.25
N LEU A 244 25.70 15.52 -10.77
CA LEU A 244 26.50 16.70 -11.06
C LEU A 244 27.91 16.61 -10.46
N ILE A 245 28.05 16.05 -9.25
CA ILE A 245 29.36 15.84 -8.61
C ILE A 245 30.14 14.74 -9.34
N ALA A 246 29.48 13.65 -9.73
CA ALA A 246 30.10 12.56 -10.48
C ALA A 246 30.52 12.96 -11.90
N ALA A 247 29.84 13.93 -12.52
CA ALA A 247 30.21 14.46 -13.83
C ALA A 247 31.38 15.47 -13.81
N GLN A 248 31.75 15.95 -12.61
CA GLN A 248 32.84 16.90 -12.39
C GLN A 248 34.14 16.23 -11.86
N ALA A 249 34.07 14.94 -11.52
CA ALA A 249 35.19 14.12 -11.05
C ALA A 249 35.76 13.24 -12.18
#